data_b51498ecaf661de364aad0ef4b44b6c1
#
_entry.id   b51498ecaf661de364aad0ef4b44b6c1
#
_cell.length_a   1.000
_cell.length_b   1.000
_cell.length_c   1.000
_cell.angle_alpha   90.00
_cell.angle_beta   90.00
_cell.angle_gamma   90.00
#
_symmetry.space_group_name_H-M   'P 1'
#
loop_
_entity.id
_entity.type
_entity.pdbx_description
1 polymer ?
#
loop_
_entity_poly.entity_id
_entity_poly.type
_entity_poly.pdbx_seq_one_letter_code
_entity_poly.pdbx_strand_id
1 'polypeptide(L)'
;MPEIEKPFRKTGDAAISESPLHPRRKSRRIMVGPVPVGGGAPISVQSMTNTLTADVPATLQQIAELTAAGCDIVRVAVPSQDDADALPEIVKKSPIPVIADIHFQSKYVFQAIDAGCAAVRVNPGNIRKFDEVGPSICKAATDAGISLRIGVNA
;
A
#
# COMPACT_ATOMS: atom_id res chain seq x y z
N MET A 1 -4.80 3.95 -30.38
CA MET A 1 -4.46 2.92 -29.39
C MET A 1 -5.77 2.36 -28.86
N PRO A 2 -6.04 1.07 -28.90
CA PRO A 2 -7.27 0.54 -28.36
C PRO A 2 -7.23 0.66 -26.83
N GLU A 3 -8.29 1.24 -26.26
CA GLU A 3 -8.56 1.20 -24.81
C GLU A 3 -8.64 -0.26 -24.39
N ILE A 4 -7.77 -0.64 -23.45
CA ILE A 4 -7.85 -1.93 -22.77
C ILE A 4 -9.01 -1.80 -21.77
N GLU A 5 -10.20 -2.25 -22.16
CA GLU A 5 -11.30 -2.41 -21.23
C GLU A 5 -10.85 -3.37 -20.11
N LYS A 6 -10.76 -2.84 -18.90
CA LYS A 6 -10.58 -3.67 -17.70
C LYS A 6 -11.76 -4.64 -17.62
N PRO A 7 -11.54 -5.94 -17.38
CA PRO A 7 -12.63 -6.85 -17.13
C PRO A 7 -13.44 -6.33 -15.94
N PHE A 8 -14.68 -5.98 -16.20
CA PHE A 8 -15.63 -5.32 -15.33
C PHE A 8 -15.88 -6.18 -14.08
N ARG A 9 -15.26 -5.84 -12.94
CA ARG A 9 -15.80 -6.24 -11.65
C ARG A 9 -17.03 -5.38 -11.40
N LYS A 10 -18.21 -5.95 -11.59
CA LYS A 10 -19.47 -5.31 -11.15
C LYS A 10 -19.31 -5.00 -9.66
N THR A 11 -19.19 -3.72 -9.34
CA THR A 11 -19.40 -3.20 -8.00
C THR A 11 -20.91 -3.29 -7.69
N GLY A 12 -21.40 -4.50 -7.56
CA GLY A 12 -22.65 -4.75 -6.89
C GLY A 12 -22.32 -4.87 -5.42
N ASP A 13 -23.12 -4.23 -4.57
CA ASP A 13 -23.21 -4.50 -3.13
C ASP A 13 -23.61 -5.96 -2.89
N ALA A 14 -22.73 -6.88 -3.25
CA ALA A 14 -22.84 -8.26 -2.84
C ALA A 14 -22.46 -8.26 -1.35
N ALA A 15 -23.47 -8.16 -0.50
CA ALA A 15 -23.37 -8.57 0.88
C ALA A 15 -22.65 -9.93 0.87
N ILE A 16 -21.42 -9.95 1.37
CA ILE A 16 -20.65 -11.19 1.46
C ILE A 16 -21.47 -12.09 2.37
N SER A 17 -22.05 -13.13 1.80
CA SER A 17 -22.82 -14.14 2.52
C SER A 17 -21.96 -14.61 3.70
N GLU A 18 -22.45 -14.34 4.92
CA GLU A 18 -21.82 -14.85 6.12
C GLU A 18 -21.80 -16.37 6.02
N SER A 19 -20.61 -16.95 6.07
CA SER A 19 -20.49 -18.41 6.14
C SER A 19 -21.23 -18.87 7.40
N PRO A 20 -22.22 -19.78 7.31
CA PRO A 20 -22.97 -20.21 8.47
C PRO A 20 -22.13 -20.88 9.55
N LEU A 21 -20.89 -21.27 9.23
CA LEU A 21 -20.00 -22.02 10.13
C LEU A 21 -19.05 -21.12 10.94
N HIS A 22 -18.68 -19.94 10.41
CA HIS A 22 -17.77 -19.01 11.10
C HIS A 22 -18.08 -17.56 10.73
N PRO A 23 -18.80 -16.82 11.59
CA PRO A 23 -19.08 -15.41 11.36
C PRO A 23 -17.74 -14.64 11.31
N ARG A 24 -17.57 -13.78 10.31
CA ARG A 24 -16.37 -12.95 10.17
C ARG A 24 -16.26 -11.99 11.34
N ARG A 25 -15.04 -11.86 11.88
CA ARG A 25 -14.75 -10.85 12.90
C ARG A 25 -15.07 -9.45 12.36
N LYS A 26 -15.79 -8.67 13.14
CA LYS A 26 -15.99 -7.25 12.84
C LYS A 26 -14.66 -6.51 12.90
N SER A 27 -14.31 -5.80 11.85
CA SER A 27 -13.11 -4.99 11.75
C SER A 27 -13.46 -3.57 11.31
N ARG A 28 -12.56 -2.61 11.60
CA ARG A 28 -12.67 -1.24 11.10
C ARG A 28 -12.37 -1.25 9.59
N ARG A 29 -13.12 -0.48 8.82
CA ARG A 29 -12.77 -0.18 7.43
C ARG A 29 -11.72 0.92 7.41
N ILE A 30 -10.64 0.70 6.66
CA ILE A 30 -9.62 1.69 6.33
C ILE A 30 -9.53 1.86 4.82
N MET A 31 -8.86 2.92 4.37
CA MET A 31 -8.68 3.18 2.94
C MET A 31 -7.20 3.13 2.59
N VAL A 32 -6.88 2.50 1.45
CA VAL A 32 -5.57 2.58 0.81
C VAL A 32 -5.78 3.28 -0.53
N GLY A 33 -5.61 4.59 -0.56
CA GLY A 33 -6.11 5.41 -1.64
C GLY A 33 -7.63 5.20 -1.81
N PRO A 34 -8.14 4.86 -3.00
CA PRO A 34 -9.55 4.59 -3.23
C PRO A 34 -9.99 3.18 -2.83
N VAL A 35 -9.08 2.30 -2.41
CA VAL A 35 -9.36 0.88 -2.15
C VAL A 35 -9.72 0.68 -0.68
N PRO A 36 -10.96 0.24 -0.35
CA PRO A 36 -11.36 -0.07 1.01
C PRO A 36 -10.80 -1.41 1.47
N VAL A 37 -10.33 -1.48 2.72
CA VAL A 37 -9.80 -2.69 3.35
C VAL A 37 -10.45 -2.89 4.71
N GLY A 38 -10.97 -4.09 4.97
CA GLY A 38 -11.68 -4.41 6.21
C GLY A 38 -13.11 -3.87 6.25
N GLY A 39 -13.78 -3.98 7.41
CA GLY A 39 -15.13 -3.44 7.61
C GLY A 39 -16.19 -3.99 6.66
N GLY A 40 -16.07 -5.26 6.23
CA GLY A 40 -16.98 -5.88 5.27
C GLY A 40 -16.75 -5.48 3.81
N ALA A 41 -15.67 -4.75 3.51
CA ALA A 41 -15.29 -4.45 2.13
C ALA A 41 -14.97 -5.73 1.33
N PRO A 42 -15.10 -5.71 0.00
CA PRO A 42 -14.62 -6.78 -0.85
C PRO A 42 -13.13 -7.09 -0.61
N ILE A 43 -12.72 -8.33 -0.90
CA ILE A 43 -11.32 -8.71 -0.80
C ILE A 43 -10.53 -7.95 -1.87
N SER A 44 -9.51 -7.20 -1.45
CA SER A 44 -8.56 -6.54 -2.33
C SER A 44 -7.36 -7.44 -2.61
N VAL A 45 -6.86 -7.40 -3.85
CA VAL A 45 -5.66 -8.11 -4.27
C VAL A 45 -4.47 -7.18 -4.17
N GLN A 46 -3.49 -7.55 -3.34
CA GLN A 46 -2.25 -6.80 -3.20
C GLN A 46 -1.07 -7.66 -3.63
N SER A 47 -0.16 -7.08 -4.40
CA SER A 47 1.14 -7.67 -4.74
C SER A 47 2.29 -6.74 -4.36
N MET A 48 3.52 -7.21 -4.55
CA MET A 48 4.72 -6.44 -4.29
C MET A 48 5.65 -6.55 -5.51
N THR A 49 6.29 -5.44 -5.87
CA THR A 49 7.34 -5.45 -6.90
C THR A 49 8.59 -6.16 -6.39
N ASN A 50 9.33 -6.77 -7.30
CA ASN A 50 10.64 -7.37 -7.04
C ASN A 50 11.77 -6.64 -7.78
N THR A 51 11.46 -5.53 -8.45
CA THR A 51 12.42 -4.62 -9.06
C THR A 51 13.11 -3.78 -7.99
N LEU A 52 14.27 -3.20 -8.32
CA LEU A 52 14.83 -2.11 -7.53
C LEU A 52 13.91 -0.90 -7.67
N THR A 53 13.42 -0.37 -6.55
CA THR A 53 12.47 0.76 -6.59
C THR A 53 13.08 2.00 -7.21
N ALA A 54 14.39 2.22 -7.04
CA ALA A 54 15.15 3.27 -7.69
C ALA A 54 15.16 3.16 -9.23
N ASP A 55 14.96 1.95 -9.79
CA ASP A 55 14.73 1.77 -11.22
C ASP A 55 13.26 2.03 -11.55
N VAL A 56 12.93 3.30 -11.68
CA VAL A 56 11.56 3.77 -11.92
C VAL A 56 10.92 3.14 -13.16
N PRO A 57 11.59 3.09 -14.34
CA PRO A 57 11.01 2.45 -15.52
C PRO A 57 10.66 0.98 -15.31
N ALA A 58 11.58 0.19 -14.75
CA ALA A 58 11.35 -1.23 -14.48
C ALA A 58 10.23 -1.43 -13.45
N THR A 59 10.20 -0.61 -12.40
CA THR A 59 9.17 -0.67 -11.36
C THR A 59 7.79 -0.32 -11.92
N LEU A 60 7.67 0.72 -12.73
CA LEU A 60 6.41 1.09 -13.37
C LEU A 60 5.91 0.04 -14.37
N GLN A 61 6.83 -0.57 -15.12
CA GLN A 61 6.50 -1.67 -16.02
C GLN A 61 5.89 -2.85 -15.23
N GLN A 62 6.52 -3.24 -14.14
CA GLN A 62 6.01 -4.32 -13.31
C GLN A 62 4.67 -3.96 -12.63
N ILE A 63 4.48 -2.71 -12.20
CA ILE A 63 3.19 -2.24 -11.68
C ILE A 63 2.10 -2.35 -12.74
N ALA A 64 2.39 -2.00 -13.99
CA ALA A 64 1.44 -2.14 -15.10
C ALA A 64 1.05 -3.61 -15.34
N GLU A 65 2.02 -4.52 -15.31
CA GLU A 65 1.78 -5.96 -15.44
C GLU A 65 0.92 -6.50 -14.29
N LEU A 66 1.23 -6.12 -13.04
CA LEU A 66 0.44 -6.49 -11.88
C LEU A 66 -1.00 -5.95 -11.97
N THR A 67 -1.15 -4.71 -12.43
CA THR A 67 -2.47 -4.10 -12.62
C THR A 67 -3.28 -4.86 -13.68
N ALA A 68 -2.65 -5.22 -14.80
CA ALA A 68 -3.28 -6.02 -15.85
C ALA A 68 -3.70 -7.41 -15.35
N ALA A 69 -2.95 -7.99 -14.41
CA ALA A 69 -3.28 -9.24 -13.75
C ALA A 69 -4.39 -9.13 -12.69
N GLY A 70 -4.92 -7.92 -12.43
CA GLY A 70 -6.02 -7.68 -11.50
C GLY A 70 -5.58 -7.28 -10.08
N CYS A 71 -4.35 -6.81 -9.90
CA CYS A 71 -3.90 -6.24 -8.64
C CYS A 71 -4.59 -4.90 -8.35
N ASP A 72 -5.11 -4.73 -7.14
CA ASP A 72 -5.79 -3.53 -6.70
C ASP A 72 -4.84 -2.55 -5.99
N ILE A 73 -3.79 -3.06 -5.35
CA ILE A 73 -2.82 -2.30 -4.55
C ILE A 73 -1.43 -2.87 -4.79
N VAL A 74 -0.44 -2.02 -4.99
CA VAL A 74 0.96 -2.45 -5.10
C VAL A 74 1.79 -1.98 -3.91
N ARG A 75 2.75 -2.79 -3.48
CA ARG A 75 3.72 -2.46 -2.46
C ARG A 75 5.12 -2.42 -3.08
N VAL A 76 5.89 -1.38 -2.77
CA VAL A 76 7.28 -1.20 -3.20
C VAL A 76 8.20 -1.12 -1.99
N ALA A 77 9.36 -1.76 -2.06
CA ALA A 77 10.36 -1.70 -0.98
C ALA A 77 11.12 -0.37 -1.02
N VAL A 78 11.46 0.17 0.16
CA VAL A 78 12.23 1.43 0.28
C VAL A 78 13.40 1.22 1.25
N PRO A 79 14.42 0.46 0.84
CA PRO A 79 15.59 0.19 1.68
C PRO A 79 16.63 1.32 1.70
N SER A 80 16.68 2.17 0.67
CA SER A 80 17.69 3.19 0.47
C SER A 80 17.11 4.58 0.23
N GLN A 81 18.00 5.59 0.19
CA GLN A 81 17.60 6.96 -0.15
C GLN A 81 17.16 7.07 -1.62
N ASP A 82 17.87 6.40 -2.52
CA ASP A 82 17.55 6.42 -3.96
C ASP A 82 16.14 5.85 -4.22
N ASP A 83 15.74 4.82 -3.45
CA ASP A 83 14.39 4.26 -3.54
C ASP A 83 13.35 5.25 -3.01
N ALA A 84 13.65 5.97 -1.93
CA ALA A 84 12.75 6.99 -1.40
C ALA A 84 12.58 8.17 -2.37
N ASP A 85 13.67 8.58 -3.02
CA ASP A 85 13.67 9.66 -4.00
C ASP A 85 12.90 9.32 -5.29
N ALA A 86 12.79 8.03 -5.60
CA ALA A 86 12.01 7.51 -6.74
C ALA A 86 10.48 7.51 -6.48
N LEU A 87 10.03 7.51 -5.23
CA LEU A 87 8.61 7.38 -4.88
C LEU A 87 7.70 8.42 -5.53
N PRO A 88 8.03 9.73 -5.56
CA PRO A 88 7.13 10.71 -6.14
C PRO A 88 6.77 10.43 -7.60
N GLU A 89 7.74 9.96 -8.38
CA GLU A 89 7.51 9.63 -9.78
C GLU A 89 6.70 8.35 -9.93
N ILE A 90 7.00 7.32 -9.14
CA ILE A 90 6.27 6.06 -9.13
C ILE A 90 4.81 6.29 -8.72
N VAL A 91 4.57 7.01 -7.63
CA VAL A 91 3.21 7.31 -7.14
C VAL A 91 2.41 8.08 -8.18
N LYS A 92 3.02 9.09 -8.81
CA LYS A 92 2.36 9.92 -9.83
C LYS A 92 1.95 9.13 -11.07
N LYS A 93 2.74 8.13 -11.47
CA LYS A 93 2.52 7.38 -12.72
C LYS A 93 1.84 6.03 -12.51
N SER A 94 1.75 5.56 -11.28
CA SER A 94 1.11 4.27 -10.96
C SER A 94 -0.40 4.33 -11.20
N PRO A 95 -0.98 3.36 -11.93
CA PRO A 95 -2.43 3.27 -12.13
C PRO A 95 -3.20 2.78 -10.90
N ILE A 96 -2.50 2.23 -9.90
CA ILE A 96 -3.06 1.70 -8.66
C ILE A 96 -2.35 2.29 -7.45
N PRO A 97 -2.99 2.34 -6.27
CA PRO A 97 -2.38 2.90 -5.06
C PRO A 97 -1.11 2.18 -4.66
N VAL A 98 -0.11 2.97 -4.26
CA VAL A 98 1.23 2.49 -3.88
C VAL A 98 1.36 2.51 -2.36
N ILE A 99 1.83 1.40 -1.79
CA ILE A 99 2.25 1.29 -0.40
C ILE A 99 3.78 1.28 -0.35
N ALA A 100 4.39 2.17 0.42
CA ALA A 100 5.80 2.13 0.71
C ALA A 100 6.09 1.15 1.86
N ASP A 101 6.99 0.20 1.63
CA ASP A 101 7.42 -0.80 2.61
C ASP A 101 8.77 -0.40 3.23
N ILE A 102 8.72 0.12 4.47
CA ILE A 102 9.86 0.67 5.17
C ILE A 102 10.31 -0.31 6.26
N HIS A 103 11.55 -0.80 6.14
CA HIS A 103 12.08 -1.82 7.05
C HIS A 103 12.97 -1.24 8.16
N PHE A 104 13.85 -0.25 7.88
CA PHE A 104 14.94 0.09 8.78
C PHE A 104 14.97 1.54 9.25
N GLN A 105 14.64 2.50 8.40
CA GLN A 105 14.83 3.92 8.70
C GLN A 105 13.52 4.69 8.69
N SER A 106 13.18 5.26 9.83
CA SER A 106 11.95 6.06 10.01
C SER A 106 11.87 7.28 9.10
N LYS A 107 13.00 7.87 8.69
CA LYS A 107 13.00 9.03 7.78
C LYS A 107 12.29 8.75 6.46
N TYR A 108 12.37 7.51 5.94
CA TYR A 108 11.71 7.13 4.70
C TYR A 108 10.20 7.06 4.83
N VAL A 109 9.67 6.91 6.06
CA VAL A 109 8.22 6.99 6.30
C VAL A 109 7.70 8.37 5.96
N PHE A 110 8.37 9.41 6.43
CA PHE A 110 7.98 10.80 6.16
C PHE A 110 8.14 11.13 4.68
N GLN A 111 9.23 10.70 4.05
CA GLN A 111 9.42 10.88 2.61
C GLN A 111 8.35 10.16 1.78
N ALA A 112 7.91 8.97 2.18
CA ALA A 112 6.85 8.24 1.50
C ALA A 112 5.48 8.93 1.65
N ILE A 113 5.21 9.53 2.81
CA ILE A 113 4.02 10.34 3.05
C ILE A 113 4.04 11.57 2.14
N ASP A 114 5.15 12.30 2.12
CA ASP A 114 5.34 13.50 1.30
C ASP A 114 5.26 13.19 -0.21
N ALA A 115 5.71 12.00 -0.62
CA ALA A 115 5.61 11.51 -1.99
C ALA A 115 4.16 11.17 -2.42
N GLY A 116 3.21 11.13 -1.47
CA GLY A 116 1.81 10.82 -1.74
C GLY A 116 1.48 9.33 -1.77
N CYS A 117 2.28 8.48 -1.15
CA CYS A 117 1.95 7.05 -1.00
C CYS A 117 0.59 6.89 -0.30
N ALA A 118 -0.22 5.95 -0.78
CA ALA A 118 -1.57 5.70 -0.26
C ALA A 118 -1.57 5.05 1.14
N ALA A 119 -0.49 4.40 1.49
CA ALA A 119 -0.23 3.85 2.82
C ALA A 119 1.26 3.60 3.01
N VAL A 120 1.65 3.40 4.26
CA VAL A 120 3.03 3.03 4.62
C VAL A 120 2.99 1.77 5.49
N ARG A 121 3.88 0.82 5.21
CA ARG A 121 4.12 -0.34 6.07
C ARG A 121 5.42 -0.13 6.82
N VAL A 122 5.39 -0.32 8.13
CA VAL A 122 6.57 -0.25 9.01
C VAL A 122 6.73 -1.53 9.81
N ASN A 123 7.98 -1.90 10.08
CA ASN A 123 8.31 -2.99 10.99
C ASN A 123 8.91 -2.42 12.28
N PRO A 124 8.17 -2.42 13.40
CA PRO A 124 8.64 -1.88 14.67
C PRO A 124 9.92 -2.54 15.17
N GLY A 125 10.08 -3.84 14.92
CA GLY A 125 11.26 -4.60 15.35
C GLY A 125 12.56 -4.21 14.65
N ASN A 126 12.47 -3.58 13.47
CA ASN A 126 13.64 -3.21 12.67
C ASN A 126 13.94 -1.70 12.71
N ILE A 127 12.98 -0.88 13.10
CA ILE A 127 13.19 0.57 13.23
C ILE A 127 13.77 0.85 14.61
N ARG A 128 14.98 1.41 14.63
CA ARG A 128 15.63 1.79 15.88
C ARG A 128 14.76 2.79 16.66
N LYS A 129 14.62 2.56 17.98
CA LYS A 129 13.86 3.44 18.87
C LYS A 129 12.42 3.69 18.40
N PHE A 130 11.75 2.64 17.94
CA PHE A 130 10.37 2.78 17.45
C PHE A 130 9.43 3.39 18.48
N ASP A 131 9.63 3.11 19.78
CA ASP A 131 8.82 3.68 20.85
C ASP A 131 8.93 5.22 20.92
N GLU A 132 10.09 5.79 20.55
CA GLU A 132 10.29 7.23 20.51
C GLU A 132 9.70 7.87 19.22
N VAL A 133 9.89 7.22 18.07
CA VAL A 133 9.51 7.77 16.75
C VAL A 133 8.10 7.36 16.32
N GLY A 134 7.57 6.28 16.84
CA GLY A 134 6.25 5.76 16.48
C GLY A 134 5.11 6.77 16.62
N PRO A 135 5.01 7.53 17.71
CA PRO A 135 3.99 8.57 17.85
C PRO A 135 4.05 9.63 16.73
N SER A 136 5.26 10.02 16.31
CA SER A 136 5.45 10.97 15.20
C SER A 136 5.03 10.40 13.86
N ILE A 137 5.31 9.10 13.63
CA ILE A 137 4.86 8.37 12.43
C ILE A 137 3.33 8.32 12.39
N CYS A 138 2.70 7.93 13.49
CA CYS A 138 1.24 7.86 13.60
C CYS A 138 0.60 9.23 13.35
N LYS A 139 1.19 10.27 13.93
CA LYS A 139 0.71 11.64 13.73
C LYS A 139 0.81 12.05 12.26
N ALA A 140 1.96 11.84 11.63
CA ALA A 140 2.17 12.20 10.21
C ALA A 140 1.21 11.45 9.29
N ALA A 141 1.00 10.15 9.50
CA ALA A 141 0.04 9.37 8.73
C ALA A 141 -1.40 9.85 8.92
N THR A 142 -1.77 10.23 10.16
CA THR A 142 -3.09 10.78 10.47
C THR A 142 -3.30 12.14 9.80
N ASP A 143 -2.33 13.04 9.91
CA ASP A 143 -2.40 14.37 9.31
C ASP A 143 -2.50 14.29 7.77
N ALA A 144 -1.83 13.32 7.16
CA ALA A 144 -1.90 13.06 5.73
C ALA A 144 -3.14 12.24 5.30
N GLY A 145 -3.91 11.71 6.25
CA GLY A 145 -5.11 10.91 5.96
C GLY A 145 -4.82 9.56 5.32
N ILE A 146 -3.63 8.99 5.51
CA ILE A 146 -3.23 7.70 4.95
C ILE A 146 -3.24 6.59 5.99
N SER A 147 -3.34 5.35 5.52
CA SER A 147 -3.30 4.17 6.38
C SER A 147 -1.87 3.77 6.75
N LEU A 148 -1.69 3.33 7.99
CA LEU A 148 -0.44 2.77 8.50
C LEU A 148 -0.61 1.27 8.74
N ARG A 149 0.28 0.46 8.16
CA ARG A 149 0.36 -0.98 8.40
C ARG A 149 1.55 -1.30 9.31
N ILE A 150 1.27 -1.90 10.45
CA ILE A 150 2.28 -2.46 11.33
C ILE A 150 2.51 -3.92 10.94
N GLY A 151 3.72 -4.24 10.48
CA GLY A 151 4.10 -5.60 10.09
C GLY A 151 5.27 -6.09 10.90
N VAL A 152 5.09 -7.20 11.60
CA VAL A 152 6.17 -7.87 12.35
C VAL A 152 6.56 -9.15 11.63
N ASN A 153 7.84 -9.48 11.69
CA ASN A 153 8.35 -10.78 11.25
C ASN A 153 8.42 -11.71 12.47
N ALA A 154 8.13 -12.98 12.24
CA ALA A 154 8.28 -14.04 13.25
C ALA A 154 9.76 -14.40 13.43
#